data_4203f176002417393a657b700dbd674b
#
_entry.id   4203f176002417393a657b700dbd674b
#
_cell.length_a   1.000
_cell.length_b   1.000
_cell.length_c   1.000
_cell.angle_alpha   90.00
_cell.angle_beta   90.00
_cell.angle_gamma   90.00
#
_symmetry.space_group_name_H-M   'P 1'
#
loop_
_entity.id
_entity.type
_entity.pdbx_description
1 polymer ?
#
loop_
_entity_poly.entity_id
_entity_poly.type
_entity_poly.pdbx_seq_one_letter_code
_entity_poly.pdbx_strand_id
1 'polypeptide(L)' 'MENTKTGSIIRILRQEQKLTQKQLADKLHISDKTVSKWERGVLHS' A
#
# COMPACT_ATOMS: atom_id res chain seq x y z
N MET A 1 15.60 -6.38 -1.18
CA MET A 1 15.40 -5.09 -1.83
C MET A 1 14.10 -5.02 -2.59
N GLU A 2 13.65 -6.13 -3.06
CA GLU A 2 12.40 -6.15 -3.81
C GLU A 2 11.20 -5.88 -2.94
N ASN A 3 11.30 -6.19 -1.67
CA ASN A 3 10.19 -5.94 -0.77
C ASN A 3 9.86 -4.46 -0.68
N THR A 4 10.91 -3.66 -0.62
CA THR A 4 10.75 -2.21 -0.60
C THR A 4 10.07 -1.74 -1.86
N LYS A 5 10.40 -2.39 -2.96
CA LYS A 5 9.84 -2.03 -4.22
C LYS A 5 8.34 -2.27 -4.26
N THR A 6 7.89 -3.36 -3.66
CA THR A 6 6.46 -3.66 -3.61
C THR A 6 5.71 -2.55 -2.90
N GLY A 7 6.21 -2.12 -1.75
CA GLY A 7 5.57 -1.04 -1.03
C GLY A 7 5.55 0.24 -1.82
N SER A 8 6.63 0.53 -2.53
CA SER A 8 6.69 1.74 -3.34
C SER A 8 5.70 1.70 -4.49
N ILE A 9 5.54 0.55 -5.10
CA ILE A 9 4.60 0.42 -6.21
C ILE A 9 3.18 0.67 -5.72
N ILE A 10 2.83 0.11 -4.59
CA ILE A 10 1.49 0.29 -4.05
C ILE A 10 1.24 1.77 -3.75
N ARG A 11 2.23 2.44 -3.18
CA ARG A 11 2.09 3.85 -2.89
C ARG A 11 1.91 4.66 -4.17
N ILE A 12 2.71 4.37 -5.18
CA ILE A 12 2.65 5.09 -6.44
C ILE A 12 1.28 4.91 -7.08
N LEU A 13 0.78 3.68 -7.12
CA LEU A 13 -0.53 3.43 -7.70
C LEU A 13 -1.61 4.19 -6.97
N ARG A 14 -1.52 4.20 -5.64
CA ARG A 14 -2.49 4.91 -4.84
C ARG A 14 -2.46 6.41 -5.14
N GLN A 15 -1.26 6.96 -5.21
CA GLN A 15 -1.11 8.40 -5.44
C GLN A 15 -1.54 8.79 -6.85
N GLU A 16 -1.30 7.93 -7.81
CA GLU A 16 -1.72 8.23 -9.18
C GLU A 16 -3.24 8.31 -9.27
N GLN A 17 -3.93 7.57 -8.45
CA GLN A 17 -5.38 7.63 -8.42
C GLN A 17 -5.90 8.62 -7.39
N LYS A 18 -5.00 9.33 -6.74
CA LYS A 18 -5.34 10.35 -5.74
C LYS A 18 -6.19 9.75 -4.62
N LEU A 19 -5.78 8.59 -4.16
CA LEU A 19 -6.47 7.89 -3.10
C LEU A 19 -5.69 7.99 -1.81
N THR A 20 -6.41 8.05 -0.69
CA THR A 20 -5.78 7.87 0.60
C THR A 20 -5.61 6.37 0.85
N GLN A 21 -4.83 6.03 1.88
CA GLN A 21 -4.67 4.63 2.25
C GLN A 21 -6.02 4.00 2.56
N LYS A 22 -6.87 4.74 3.23
CA LYS A 22 -8.19 4.23 3.57
C LYS A 22 -9.03 4.00 2.33
N GLN A 23 -8.96 4.92 1.38
CA GLN A 23 -9.73 4.77 0.16
C GLN A 23 -9.25 3.58 -0.65
N LEU A 24 -7.95 3.38 -0.71
CA LEU A 24 -7.44 2.22 -1.43
C LEU A 24 -7.85 0.93 -0.73
N ALA A 25 -7.75 0.90 0.59
CA ALA A 25 -8.16 -0.27 1.34
C ALA A 25 -9.62 -0.60 1.08
N ASP A 26 -10.44 0.43 1.02
CA ASP A 26 -11.86 0.24 0.77
C ASP A 26 -12.09 -0.38 -0.60
N LYS A 27 -11.36 0.07 -1.59
CA LYS A 27 -11.47 -0.48 -2.93
C LYS A 27 -11.09 -1.95 -2.98
N LEU A 28 -10.10 -2.32 -2.19
CA LEU A 28 -9.59 -3.70 -2.19
C LEU A 28 -10.31 -4.57 -1.17
N HIS A 29 -11.22 -4.01 -0.40
CA HIS A 29 -11.95 -4.73 0.63
C HIS A 29 -11.00 -5.27 1.69
N ILE A 30 -10.02 -4.49 2.07
CA ILE A 30 -9.08 -4.84 3.12
C ILE A 30 -9.01 -3.68 4.09
N SER A 31 -8.27 -3.87 5.18
CA SER A 31 -8.17 -2.81 6.16
C SER A 31 -7.08 -1.82 5.75
N ASP A 32 -7.26 -0.56 6.18
CA ASP A 32 -6.26 0.45 5.89
C ASP A 32 -4.94 0.15 6.58
N LYS A 33 -4.98 -0.60 7.67
CA LYS A 33 -3.76 -1.02 8.32
C LYS A 33 -2.96 -1.97 7.44
N THR A 34 -3.65 -2.79 6.66
CA THR A 34 -2.98 -3.68 5.73
C THR A 34 -2.26 -2.87 4.66
N VAL A 35 -2.91 -1.85 4.13
CA VAL A 35 -2.27 -1.01 3.13
C VAL A 35 -1.05 -0.32 3.73
N SER A 36 -1.19 0.17 4.95
CA SER A 36 -0.08 0.83 5.62
C SER A 36 1.10 -0.12 5.78
N LYS A 37 0.84 -1.36 6.15
CA LYS A 37 1.89 -2.34 6.29
C LYS A 37 2.61 -2.56 4.96
N TRP A 38 1.84 -2.69 3.89
CA TRP A 38 2.44 -2.91 2.58
C TRP A 38 3.36 -1.76 2.20
N GLU A 39 2.91 -0.54 2.45
CA GLU A 39 3.71 0.62 2.06
C GLU A 39 4.95 0.76 2.91
N ARG A 40 4.95 0.18 4.09
CA ARG A 40 6.13 0.21 4.95
C ARG A 40 7.09 -0.93 4.64
N GLY A 41 6.69 -1.83 3.75
CA GLY A 41 7.58 -2.88 3.33
C GLY A 41 7.84 -3.94 4.38
N VAL A 42 6.80 -4.30 5.13
CA VAL A 42 6.99 -5.27 6.20
C VAL A 42 7.03 -6.70 5.73
N LEU A 43 6.91 -6.91 4.44
CA LEU A 43 6.87 -8.27 3.94
C LEU A 43 8.15 -9.04 4.24
N HIS A 44 9.20 -8.32 4.47
CA HIS A 44 10.50 -8.95 4.68
C HIS A 44 10.78 -9.26 6.15
N SER A 45 9.99 -8.79 7.03
CA SER A 45 10.28 -9.03 8.45
C SER A 45 9.43 -10.14 8.99
#